data_0bbeef7275f75bdb36680cebc2cc0322
#
_entry.id   0bbeef7275f75bdb36680cebc2cc0322
#
_cell.length_a   1.000
_cell.length_b   1.000
_cell.length_c   1.000
_cell.angle_alpha   90.00
_cell.angle_beta   90.00
_cell.angle_gamma   90.00
#
_symmetry.space_group_name_H-M   'P 1'
#
loop_
_entity.id
_entity.type
_entity.pdbx_description
1 polymer ?
#
loop_
_entity_poly.entity_id
_entity_poly.type
_entity_poly.pdbx_seq_one_letter_code
_entity_poly.pdbx_strand_id
1 'polypeptide(L)'
;MFIKVINPNTSQGMTAVIEQFARAVAGPGTTVRAASPAMGPVSIESHYDEALCVPGILAEIASGEQAGADGYVIACFGDPGLDAARELARGPVVGVAEAAMRTASYLGSGFSVVTTLDRTRGRAQDLADRYGAGKFCRGVHACGIPVLDLESDPETAKKITAVCRAAVERDESDAVVLGCAGMTNLCAEISADIGVPVVDGVQAATLMVQSLVTMGLRTGARGEFAAPPPKPYSGLLRDFGTVPAGNMSTLSPAPELPNMSTYSEP
;
A
#
# COMPACT_ATOMS: atom_id res chain seq x y z
N MET A 1 -1.78 14.82 -15.26
CA MET A 1 -1.18 13.63 -14.66
C MET A 1 -2.27 12.77 -14.03
N PHE A 2 -2.21 11.44 -14.22
CA PHE A 2 -3.15 10.50 -13.58
C PHE A 2 -2.39 9.51 -12.70
N ILE A 3 -2.66 9.51 -11.39
CA ILE A 3 -2.09 8.57 -10.41
C ILE A 3 -3.19 7.59 -9.98
N LYS A 4 -2.91 6.29 -10.12
CA LYS A 4 -3.80 5.24 -9.63
C LYS A 4 -3.30 4.73 -8.28
N VAL A 5 -4.16 4.80 -7.26
CA VAL A 5 -3.89 4.27 -5.92
C VAL A 5 -4.60 2.92 -5.79
N ILE A 6 -3.87 1.89 -5.45
CA ILE A 6 -4.39 0.53 -5.35
C ILE A 6 -4.47 0.15 -3.88
N ASN A 7 -5.69 0.01 -3.34
CA ASN A 7 -5.91 -0.67 -2.08
C ASN A 7 -5.94 -2.18 -2.34
N PRO A 8 -4.95 -2.96 -1.88
CA PRO A 8 -4.85 -4.37 -2.29
C PRO A 8 -5.89 -5.30 -1.67
N ASN A 9 -6.67 -4.85 -0.70
CA ASN A 9 -7.80 -5.57 -0.16
C ASN A 9 -9.11 -5.22 -0.90
N THR A 10 -10.21 -5.91 -0.57
CA THR A 10 -11.50 -5.71 -1.25
C THR A 10 -12.46 -4.77 -0.49
N SER A 11 -12.00 -4.06 0.56
CA SER A 11 -12.82 -3.09 1.31
C SER A 11 -13.02 -1.81 0.52
N GLN A 12 -14.24 -1.57 0.04
CA GLN A 12 -14.60 -0.35 -0.68
C GLN A 12 -14.63 0.87 0.24
N GLY A 13 -15.01 0.71 1.52
CA GLY A 13 -14.98 1.79 2.53
C GLY A 13 -13.57 2.32 2.69
N MET A 14 -12.61 1.43 2.95
CA MET A 14 -11.19 1.79 3.07
C MET A 14 -10.65 2.44 1.79
N THR A 15 -11.03 1.94 0.61
CA THR A 15 -10.61 2.52 -0.67
C THR A 15 -11.08 3.96 -0.83
N ALA A 16 -12.31 4.27 -0.42
CA ALA A 16 -12.85 5.63 -0.48
C ALA A 16 -12.10 6.59 0.46
N VAL A 17 -11.75 6.16 1.67
CA VAL A 17 -10.92 6.93 2.61
C VAL A 17 -9.53 7.17 2.03
N ILE A 18 -8.87 6.13 1.52
CA ILE A 18 -7.54 6.24 0.89
C ILE A 18 -7.58 7.24 -0.29
N GLU A 19 -8.60 7.18 -1.15
CA GLU A 19 -8.77 8.12 -2.25
C GLU A 19 -8.89 9.57 -1.77
N GLN A 20 -9.70 9.80 -0.74
CA GLN A 20 -9.90 11.12 -0.17
C GLN A 20 -8.57 11.75 0.29
N PHE A 21 -7.74 11.00 1.05
CA PHE A 21 -6.47 11.51 1.57
C PHE A 21 -5.40 11.65 0.49
N ALA A 22 -5.36 10.74 -0.49
CA ALA A 22 -4.47 10.87 -1.63
C ALA A 22 -4.82 12.11 -2.49
N ARG A 23 -6.11 12.38 -2.72
CA ARG A 23 -6.58 13.56 -3.44
C ARG A 23 -6.28 14.87 -2.71
N ALA A 24 -6.36 14.86 -1.39
CA ALA A 24 -6.17 16.06 -0.57
C ALA A 24 -4.79 16.70 -0.73
N VAL A 25 -3.76 15.91 -1.08
CA VAL A 25 -2.37 16.38 -1.26
C VAL A 25 -1.96 16.50 -2.72
N ALA A 26 -2.77 16.01 -3.64
CA ALA A 26 -2.46 16.05 -5.07
C ALA A 26 -2.44 17.51 -5.58
N GLY A 27 -1.38 17.87 -6.27
CA GLY A 27 -1.22 19.21 -6.84
C GLY A 27 -2.17 19.48 -8.02
N PRO A 28 -2.30 20.76 -8.41
CA PRO A 28 -3.14 21.15 -9.54
C PRO A 28 -2.81 20.36 -10.81
N GLY A 29 -3.84 19.92 -11.54
CA GLY A 29 -3.68 19.13 -12.78
C GLY A 29 -3.37 17.65 -12.56
N THR A 30 -3.32 17.18 -11.30
CA THR A 30 -3.19 15.77 -10.96
C THR A 30 -4.55 15.17 -10.63
N THR A 31 -4.93 14.15 -11.37
CA THR A 31 -6.10 13.32 -11.08
C THR A 31 -5.65 12.10 -10.27
N VAL A 32 -6.29 11.84 -9.15
CA VAL A 32 -6.07 10.64 -8.34
C VAL A 32 -7.33 9.81 -8.33
N ARG A 33 -7.21 8.51 -8.54
CA ARG A 33 -8.30 7.53 -8.37
C ARG A 33 -7.79 6.33 -7.61
N ALA A 34 -8.53 5.92 -6.58
CA ALA A 34 -8.27 4.68 -5.89
C ALA A 34 -9.15 3.54 -6.43
N ALA A 35 -8.63 2.33 -6.35
CA ALA A 35 -9.34 1.12 -6.73
C ALA A 35 -8.97 -0.02 -5.78
N SER A 36 -9.94 -0.90 -5.52
CA SER A 36 -9.72 -2.24 -4.96
C SER A 36 -9.89 -3.27 -6.06
N PRO A 37 -9.08 -4.34 -6.06
CA PRO A 37 -9.27 -5.45 -6.98
C PRO A 37 -10.60 -6.18 -6.72
N ALA A 38 -11.13 -6.81 -7.76
CA ALA A 38 -12.32 -7.65 -7.65
C ALA A 38 -12.08 -8.97 -6.90
N MET A 39 -10.80 -9.34 -6.70
CA MET A 39 -10.38 -10.58 -6.02
C MET A 39 -9.32 -10.28 -4.96
N GLY A 40 -9.33 -11.04 -3.89
CA GLY A 40 -8.34 -10.94 -2.81
C GLY A 40 -8.99 -10.97 -1.42
N PRO A 41 -8.18 -10.83 -0.37
CA PRO A 41 -8.67 -10.79 1.00
C PRO A 41 -9.42 -9.48 1.29
N VAL A 42 -10.36 -9.52 2.23
CA VAL A 42 -11.07 -8.32 2.70
C VAL A 42 -10.19 -7.40 3.55
N SER A 43 -9.17 -7.97 4.21
CA SER A 43 -8.10 -7.28 4.93
C SER A 43 -6.79 -8.03 4.75
N ILE A 44 -5.65 -7.37 4.96
CA ILE A 44 -4.31 -7.96 4.81
C ILE A 44 -3.61 -7.87 6.16
N GLU A 45 -3.46 -9.03 6.81
CA GLU A 45 -2.97 -9.13 8.17
C GLU A 45 -1.92 -10.24 8.36
N SER A 46 -1.60 -10.97 7.28
CA SER A 46 -0.69 -12.10 7.30
C SER A 46 0.11 -12.21 6.01
N HIS A 47 1.22 -12.96 6.03
CA HIS A 47 1.96 -13.30 4.81
C HIS A 47 1.11 -14.06 3.78
N TYR A 48 0.13 -14.83 4.25
CA TYR A 48 -0.82 -15.52 3.39
C TYR A 48 -1.70 -14.53 2.62
N ASP A 49 -2.25 -13.52 3.32
CA ASP A 49 -3.06 -12.48 2.70
C ASP A 49 -2.21 -11.63 1.74
N GLU A 50 -0.96 -11.28 2.14
CA GLU A 50 -0.01 -10.59 1.25
C GLU A 50 0.24 -11.36 -0.04
N ALA A 51 0.42 -12.67 0.03
CA ALA A 51 0.65 -13.49 -1.15
C ALA A 51 -0.59 -13.54 -2.07
N LEU A 52 -1.78 -13.67 -1.49
CA LEU A 52 -3.03 -13.80 -2.26
C LEU A 52 -3.58 -12.49 -2.80
N CYS A 53 -3.18 -11.33 -2.28
CA CYS A 53 -3.60 -10.04 -2.83
C CYS A 53 -2.79 -9.63 -4.08
N VAL A 54 -1.60 -10.20 -4.31
CA VAL A 54 -0.71 -9.79 -5.41
C VAL A 54 -1.36 -9.93 -6.79
N PRO A 55 -2.05 -11.03 -7.14
CA PRO A 55 -2.75 -11.11 -8.42
C PRO A 55 -3.74 -9.96 -8.64
N GLY A 56 -4.47 -9.56 -7.61
CA GLY A 56 -5.38 -8.43 -7.66
C GLY A 56 -4.66 -7.09 -7.94
N ILE A 57 -3.52 -6.87 -7.28
CA ILE A 57 -2.68 -5.68 -7.53
C ILE A 57 -2.24 -5.63 -8.98
N LEU A 58 -1.73 -6.74 -9.52
CA LEU A 58 -1.23 -6.80 -10.89
C LEU A 58 -2.34 -6.57 -11.93
N ALA A 59 -3.56 -7.07 -11.66
CA ALA A 59 -4.73 -6.77 -12.49
C ALA A 59 -5.06 -5.27 -12.48
N GLU A 60 -4.98 -4.60 -11.31
CA GLU A 60 -5.21 -3.17 -11.19
C GLU A 60 -4.10 -2.33 -11.86
N ILE A 61 -2.84 -2.78 -11.84
CA ILE A 61 -1.75 -2.16 -12.62
C ILE A 61 -2.07 -2.28 -14.11
N ALA A 62 -2.38 -3.48 -14.61
CA ALA A 62 -2.71 -3.71 -16.03
C ALA A 62 -3.89 -2.83 -16.51
N SER A 63 -4.95 -2.73 -15.69
CA SER A 63 -6.09 -1.83 -15.94
C SER A 63 -5.66 -0.36 -15.95
N GLY A 64 -4.75 0.04 -15.04
CA GLY A 64 -4.21 1.40 -14.99
C GLY A 64 -3.39 1.75 -16.24
N GLU A 65 -2.56 0.83 -16.73
CA GLU A 65 -1.79 1.01 -17.97
C GLU A 65 -2.72 1.23 -19.20
N GLN A 66 -3.83 0.49 -19.27
CA GLN A 66 -4.85 0.69 -20.31
C GLN A 66 -5.56 2.05 -20.18
N ALA A 67 -5.80 2.50 -18.95
CA ALA A 67 -6.42 3.79 -18.66
C ALA A 67 -5.47 4.98 -18.79
N GLY A 68 -4.18 4.75 -19.09
CA GLY A 68 -3.17 5.78 -19.24
C GLY A 68 -2.71 6.39 -17.90
N ALA A 69 -2.61 5.59 -16.85
CA ALA A 69 -2.03 6.05 -15.58
C ALA A 69 -0.54 6.38 -15.75
N ASP A 70 -0.13 7.51 -15.19
CA ASP A 70 1.24 8.00 -15.20
C ASP A 70 2.09 7.41 -14.06
N GLY A 71 1.44 6.90 -13.01
CA GLY A 71 2.12 6.27 -11.88
C GLY A 71 1.15 5.64 -10.88
N TYR A 72 1.68 4.90 -9.91
CA TYR A 72 0.91 4.04 -9.03
C TYR A 72 1.36 4.12 -7.58
N VAL A 73 0.39 3.96 -6.68
CA VAL A 73 0.61 3.78 -5.24
C VAL A 73 0.03 2.43 -4.82
N ILE A 74 0.80 1.62 -4.08
CA ILE A 74 0.28 0.42 -3.41
C ILE A 74 -0.04 0.79 -1.97
N ALA A 75 -1.34 0.87 -1.64
CA ALA A 75 -1.83 1.38 -0.36
C ALA A 75 -2.02 0.26 0.68
N CYS A 76 -0.94 -0.44 0.99
CA CYS A 76 -0.85 -1.41 2.08
C CYS A 76 0.55 -1.38 2.68
N PHE A 77 0.68 -1.33 4.00
CA PHE A 77 1.97 -1.18 4.66
C PHE A 77 2.88 -2.44 4.59
N GLY A 78 2.40 -3.53 4.00
CA GLY A 78 3.22 -4.67 3.59
C GLY A 78 3.96 -4.45 2.27
N ASP A 79 3.60 -3.43 1.50
CA ASP A 79 4.03 -3.17 0.11
C ASP A 79 4.01 -4.47 -0.74
N PRO A 80 2.89 -5.23 -0.72
CA PRO A 80 2.84 -6.54 -1.37
C PRO A 80 2.98 -6.40 -2.89
N GLY A 81 3.78 -7.28 -3.48
CA GLY A 81 3.95 -7.32 -4.94
C GLY A 81 4.61 -6.10 -5.58
N LEU A 82 5.26 -5.21 -4.78
CA LEU A 82 5.83 -3.95 -5.28
C LEU A 82 6.79 -4.14 -6.44
N ASP A 83 7.69 -5.13 -6.39
CA ASP A 83 8.65 -5.37 -7.47
C ASP A 83 7.96 -5.92 -8.72
N ALA A 84 7.02 -6.86 -8.58
CA ALA A 84 6.22 -7.36 -9.70
C ALA A 84 5.37 -6.24 -10.36
N ALA A 85 4.84 -5.32 -9.56
CA ALA A 85 4.14 -4.14 -10.06
C ALA A 85 5.09 -3.21 -10.84
N ARG A 86 6.35 -3.06 -10.38
CA ARG A 86 7.39 -2.29 -11.06
C ARG A 86 7.82 -2.90 -12.40
N GLU A 87 7.85 -4.23 -12.52
CA GLU A 87 8.11 -4.90 -13.81
C GLU A 87 7.00 -4.64 -14.84
N LEU A 88 5.75 -4.50 -14.37
CA LEU A 88 4.57 -4.38 -15.23
C LEU A 88 4.25 -2.92 -15.60
N ALA A 89 4.46 -1.99 -14.69
CA ALA A 89 4.11 -0.58 -14.85
C ALA A 89 5.17 0.20 -15.65
N ARG A 90 4.73 1.08 -16.54
CA ARG A 90 5.62 2.04 -17.23
C ARG A 90 6.02 3.20 -16.33
N GLY A 91 5.07 3.69 -15.54
CA GLY A 91 5.30 4.77 -14.58
C GLY A 91 5.90 4.29 -13.25
N PRO A 92 6.28 5.22 -12.36
CA PRO A 92 6.77 4.86 -11.04
C PRO A 92 5.69 4.16 -10.21
N VAL A 93 6.10 3.14 -9.45
CA VAL A 93 5.25 2.46 -8.45
C VAL A 93 5.90 2.66 -7.09
N VAL A 94 5.15 3.23 -6.16
CA VAL A 94 5.60 3.51 -4.79
C VAL A 94 4.67 2.82 -3.79
N GLY A 95 5.25 2.08 -2.85
CA GLY A 95 4.54 1.51 -1.72
C GLY A 95 4.40 2.50 -0.57
N VAL A 96 3.31 2.41 0.19
CA VAL A 96 3.08 3.35 1.30
C VAL A 96 4.05 3.14 2.47
N ALA A 97 4.54 1.92 2.70
CA ALA A 97 5.55 1.66 3.72
C ALA A 97 6.90 2.27 3.31
N GLU A 98 7.33 2.06 2.06
CA GLU A 98 8.54 2.68 1.52
C GLU A 98 8.49 4.20 1.64
N ALA A 99 7.39 4.80 1.18
CA ALA A 99 7.21 6.26 1.20
C ALA A 99 7.21 6.83 2.63
N ALA A 100 6.47 6.20 3.54
CA ALA A 100 6.37 6.66 4.91
C ALA A 100 7.71 6.62 5.64
N MET A 101 8.44 5.49 5.52
CA MET A 101 9.73 5.33 6.20
C MET A 101 10.79 6.28 5.65
N ARG A 102 10.84 6.48 4.31
CA ARG A 102 11.74 7.46 3.70
C ARG A 102 11.40 8.87 4.12
N THR A 103 10.12 9.24 4.14
CA THR A 103 9.67 10.56 4.59
C THR A 103 10.04 10.79 6.05
N ALA A 104 9.77 9.81 6.94
CA ALA A 104 10.10 9.91 8.35
C ALA A 104 11.60 10.12 8.60
N SER A 105 12.47 9.54 7.78
CA SER A 105 13.92 9.71 7.91
C SER A 105 14.43 11.12 7.58
N TYR A 106 13.60 11.99 6.99
CA TYR A 106 13.91 13.43 6.81
C TYR A 106 13.52 14.30 8.00
N LEU A 107 12.70 13.76 8.94
CA LEU A 107 12.09 14.56 10.01
C LEU A 107 12.87 14.55 11.32
N GLY A 108 13.88 13.70 11.42
CA GLY A 108 14.69 13.60 12.64
C GLY A 108 15.74 12.50 12.53
N SER A 109 16.31 12.14 13.66
CA SER A 109 17.33 11.09 13.77
C SER A 109 16.75 9.68 13.88
N GLY A 110 15.43 9.57 14.13
CA GLY A 110 14.77 8.29 14.18
C GLY A 110 13.24 8.37 14.26
N PHE A 111 12.58 7.28 13.89
CA PHE A 111 11.13 7.14 13.94
C PHE A 111 10.72 5.79 14.54
N SER A 112 9.53 5.73 15.11
CA SER A 112 8.86 4.47 15.48
C SER A 112 7.76 4.13 14.51
N VAL A 113 7.54 2.83 14.27
CA VAL A 113 6.39 2.33 13.50
C VAL A 113 5.33 1.82 14.48
N VAL A 114 4.07 2.24 14.28
CA VAL A 114 2.91 1.68 14.99
C VAL A 114 2.01 0.97 13.99
N THR A 115 2.02 -0.36 14.02
CA THR A 115 1.21 -1.23 13.15
C THR A 115 -0.03 -1.77 13.88
N THR A 116 -0.87 -2.51 13.17
CA THR A 116 -2.13 -3.08 13.68
C THR A 116 -1.91 -4.23 14.65
N LEU A 117 -1.39 -5.35 14.17
CA LEU A 117 -1.29 -6.60 14.94
C LEU A 117 0.18 -6.97 15.25
N ASP A 118 0.41 -7.66 16.36
CA ASP A 118 1.75 -8.12 16.73
C ASP A 118 2.42 -8.96 15.63
N ARG A 119 1.63 -9.77 14.91
CA ARG A 119 2.14 -10.62 13.84
C ARG A 119 2.69 -9.85 12.64
N THR A 120 2.33 -8.57 12.46
CA THR A 120 2.82 -7.71 11.36
C THR A 120 4.10 -6.94 11.73
N ARG A 121 4.56 -6.99 12.99
CA ARG A 121 5.76 -6.26 13.44
C ARG A 121 7.03 -6.70 12.71
N GLY A 122 7.23 -8.02 12.58
CA GLY A 122 8.39 -8.56 11.86
C GLY A 122 8.43 -8.07 10.42
N ARG A 123 7.28 -8.09 9.73
CA ARG A 123 7.17 -7.57 8.36
C ARG A 123 7.56 -6.08 8.26
N ALA A 124 7.10 -5.26 9.19
CA ALA A 124 7.44 -3.83 9.21
C ALA A 124 8.94 -3.61 9.44
N GLN A 125 9.59 -4.43 10.28
CA GLN A 125 11.03 -4.39 10.47
C GLN A 125 11.80 -4.79 9.22
N ASP A 126 11.40 -5.90 8.56
CA ASP A 126 12.01 -6.36 7.31
C ASP A 126 11.93 -5.29 6.20
N LEU A 127 10.81 -4.56 6.14
CA LEU A 127 10.65 -3.45 5.19
C LEU A 127 11.56 -2.27 5.53
N ALA A 128 11.73 -1.92 6.81
CA ALA A 128 12.66 -0.88 7.22
C ALA A 128 14.11 -1.21 6.78
N ASP A 129 14.51 -2.46 6.97
CA ASP A 129 15.85 -2.94 6.54
C ASP A 129 15.97 -2.95 5.02
N ARG A 130 14.96 -3.47 4.31
CA ARG A 130 14.91 -3.50 2.86
C ARG A 130 15.03 -2.12 2.22
N TYR A 131 14.37 -1.12 2.79
CA TYR A 131 14.37 0.25 2.25
C TYR A 131 15.55 1.11 2.73
N GLY A 132 16.47 0.52 3.49
CA GLY A 132 17.63 1.23 4.04
C GLY A 132 17.27 2.20 5.16
N ALA A 133 16.06 2.07 5.72
CA ALA A 133 15.56 2.89 6.82
C ALA A 133 15.81 2.24 8.21
N GLY A 134 16.41 1.04 8.27
CA GLY A 134 16.62 0.30 9.51
C GLY A 134 17.42 1.06 10.57
N LYS A 135 18.35 1.94 10.16
CA LYS A 135 19.11 2.80 11.11
C LYS A 135 18.25 3.91 11.72
N PHE A 136 17.17 4.30 11.06
CA PHE A 136 16.24 5.33 11.53
C PHE A 136 15.05 4.74 12.28
N CYS A 137 14.66 3.48 11.98
CA CYS A 137 13.58 2.76 12.65
C CYS A 137 14.06 2.30 14.04
N ARG A 138 13.62 3.02 15.09
CA ARG A 138 14.02 2.77 16.48
C ARG A 138 13.18 1.69 17.16
N GLY A 139 11.97 1.46 16.68
CA GLY A 139 11.08 0.43 17.19
C GLY A 139 9.86 0.19 16.31
N VAL A 140 9.30 -1.02 16.44
CA VAL A 140 8.03 -1.40 15.80
C VAL A 140 7.08 -1.89 16.86
N HIS A 141 5.94 -1.22 17.01
CA HIS A 141 4.91 -1.48 18.00
C HIS A 141 3.59 -1.86 17.32
N ALA A 142 2.73 -2.58 18.02
CA ALA A 142 1.40 -2.95 17.53
C ALA A 142 0.32 -2.39 18.46
N CYS A 143 -0.78 -1.89 17.90
CA CYS A 143 -1.91 -1.41 18.68
C CYS A 143 -2.91 -2.52 19.05
N GLY A 144 -2.76 -3.73 18.49
CA GLY A 144 -3.62 -4.88 18.78
C GLY A 144 -5.02 -4.77 18.17
N ILE A 145 -5.23 -3.91 17.16
CA ILE A 145 -6.53 -3.68 16.53
C ILE A 145 -6.53 -4.33 15.14
N PRO A 146 -7.48 -5.25 14.85
CA PRO A 146 -7.67 -5.81 13.51
C PRO A 146 -7.98 -4.70 12.48
N VAL A 147 -7.57 -4.93 11.22
CA VAL A 147 -7.71 -3.91 10.17
C VAL A 147 -9.16 -3.47 9.94
N LEU A 148 -10.12 -4.41 10.00
CA LEU A 148 -11.53 -4.09 9.80
C LEU A 148 -12.16 -3.33 10.98
N ASP A 149 -11.57 -3.42 12.17
CA ASP A 149 -12.05 -2.73 13.36
C ASP A 149 -11.58 -1.27 13.42
N LEU A 150 -10.63 -0.87 12.55
CA LEU A 150 -10.12 0.51 12.49
C LEU A 150 -11.22 1.53 12.19
N GLU A 151 -12.24 1.15 11.40
CA GLU A 151 -13.33 2.03 10.99
C GLU A 151 -14.54 1.94 11.92
N SER A 152 -14.69 0.85 12.67
CA SER A 152 -15.91 0.52 13.43
C SER A 152 -15.86 0.86 14.92
N ASP A 153 -14.68 0.88 15.54
CA ASP A 153 -14.52 1.14 16.98
C ASP A 153 -14.22 2.64 17.24
N PRO A 154 -15.12 3.38 17.91
CA PRO A 154 -14.90 4.80 18.25
C PRO A 154 -13.68 5.05 19.15
N GLU A 155 -13.21 4.04 19.89
CA GLU A 155 -12.03 4.14 20.75
C GLU A 155 -10.71 3.90 20.00
N THR A 156 -10.76 3.56 18.71
CA THR A 156 -9.59 3.25 17.89
C THR A 156 -8.56 4.36 17.90
N ALA A 157 -8.96 5.59 17.62
CA ALA A 157 -8.06 6.74 17.60
C ALA A 157 -7.31 6.92 18.93
N LYS A 158 -8.03 6.81 20.04
CA LYS A 158 -7.47 6.94 21.39
C LYS A 158 -6.49 5.82 21.74
N LYS A 159 -6.82 4.57 21.37
CA LYS A 159 -5.93 3.43 21.57
C LYS A 159 -4.65 3.57 20.76
N ILE A 160 -4.74 3.95 19.48
CA ILE A 160 -3.57 4.16 18.62
C ILE A 160 -2.72 5.31 19.13
N THR A 161 -3.33 6.44 19.52
CA THR A 161 -2.62 7.59 20.11
C THR A 161 -1.83 7.19 21.36
N ALA A 162 -2.42 6.40 22.25
CA ALA A 162 -1.72 5.94 23.45
C ALA A 162 -0.50 5.07 23.10
N VAL A 163 -0.60 4.20 22.11
CA VAL A 163 0.54 3.38 21.64
C VAL A 163 1.60 4.24 20.97
N CYS A 164 1.21 5.23 20.16
CA CYS A 164 2.14 6.17 19.52
C CYS A 164 2.93 6.98 20.57
N ARG A 165 2.25 7.50 21.60
CA ARG A 165 2.88 8.23 22.71
C ARG A 165 3.90 7.36 23.43
N ALA A 166 3.50 6.13 23.82
CA ALA A 166 4.39 5.19 24.49
C ALA A 166 5.59 4.79 23.61
N ALA A 167 5.39 4.66 22.30
CA ALA A 167 6.47 4.37 21.35
C ALA A 167 7.48 5.52 21.28
N VAL A 168 7.01 6.77 21.18
CA VAL A 168 7.87 7.98 21.16
C VAL A 168 8.71 8.08 22.45
N GLU A 169 8.07 7.90 23.61
CA GLU A 169 8.75 7.97 24.92
C GLU A 169 9.79 6.85 25.09
N ARG A 170 9.44 5.63 24.70
CA ARG A 170 10.31 4.47 24.86
C ARG A 170 11.51 4.48 23.92
N ASP A 171 11.29 4.84 22.66
CA ASP A 171 12.26 4.74 21.59
C ASP A 171 13.00 6.07 21.37
N GLU A 172 12.61 7.14 22.09
CA GLU A 172 13.11 8.51 21.88
C GLU A 172 13.02 8.95 20.42
N SER A 173 11.88 8.65 19.77
CA SER A 173 11.68 8.87 18.34
C SER A 173 11.23 10.30 18.05
N ASP A 174 11.73 10.86 16.95
CA ASP A 174 11.39 12.22 16.48
C ASP A 174 10.11 12.24 15.64
N ALA A 175 9.68 11.09 15.14
CA ALA A 175 8.47 10.92 14.32
C ALA A 175 7.84 9.54 14.51
N VAL A 176 6.58 9.41 14.12
CA VAL A 176 5.85 8.13 14.07
C VAL A 176 5.40 7.85 12.64
N VAL A 177 5.49 6.60 12.23
CA VAL A 177 4.92 6.07 10.99
C VAL A 177 3.76 5.15 11.35
N LEU A 178 2.55 5.42 10.82
CA LEU A 178 1.42 4.52 10.98
C LEU A 178 1.48 3.37 9.98
N GLY A 179 1.52 2.16 10.50
CA GLY A 179 1.74 0.92 9.77
C GLY A 179 0.48 0.32 9.16
N CYS A 180 -0.47 1.13 8.73
CA CYS A 180 -1.66 0.72 7.99
C CYS A 180 -2.24 1.90 7.20
N ALA A 181 -2.57 1.69 5.92
CA ALA A 181 -3.22 2.71 5.10
C ALA A 181 -4.64 3.08 5.62
N GLY A 182 -5.29 2.17 6.34
CA GLY A 182 -6.57 2.44 7.01
C GLY A 182 -6.49 3.42 8.19
N MET A 183 -5.29 3.82 8.62
CA MET A 183 -5.09 4.81 9.69
C MET A 183 -4.81 6.22 9.16
N THR A 184 -4.86 6.44 7.85
CA THR A 184 -4.49 7.71 7.20
C THR A 184 -5.25 8.92 7.75
N ASN A 185 -6.53 8.74 8.10
CA ASN A 185 -7.39 9.78 8.67
C ASN A 185 -7.01 10.20 10.11
N LEU A 186 -6.19 9.43 10.80
CA LEU A 186 -5.81 9.66 12.21
C LEU A 186 -4.51 10.44 12.37
N CYS A 187 -3.68 10.54 11.33
CA CYS A 187 -2.33 11.08 11.42
C CYS A 187 -2.27 12.50 11.98
N ALA A 188 -3.14 13.40 11.52
CA ALA A 188 -3.13 14.80 11.95
C ALA A 188 -3.54 14.97 13.42
N GLU A 189 -4.59 14.24 13.86
CA GLU A 189 -5.07 14.25 15.24
C GLU A 189 -4.01 13.70 16.20
N ILE A 190 -3.46 12.52 15.87
CA ILE A 190 -2.42 11.88 16.68
C ILE A 190 -1.19 12.77 16.78
N SER A 191 -0.73 13.37 15.66
CA SER A 191 0.43 14.26 15.64
C SER A 191 0.24 15.46 16.57
N ALA A 192 -0.95 16.07 16.55
CA ALA A 192 -1.28 17.21 17.44
C ALA A 192 -1.28 16.81 18.93
N ASP A 193 -1.73 15.58 19.22
CA ASP A 193 -1.86 15.08 20.60
C ASP A 193 -0.51 14.63 21.20
N ILE A 194 0.37 13.99 20.41
CA ILE A 194 1.66 13.48 20.90
C ILE A 194 2.83 14.46 20.72
N GLY A 195 2.65 15.54 19.96
CA GLY A 195 3.63 16.61 19.79
C GLY A 195 4.81 16.29 18.87
N VAL A 196 4.77 15.18 18.12
CA VAL A 196 5.74 14.83 17.07
C VAL A 196 5.04 14.54 15.75
N PRO A 197 5.74 14.69 14.60
CA PRO A 197 5.17 14.36 13.30
C PRO A 197 4.69 12.90 13.22
N VAL A 198 3.48 12.70 12.67
CA VAL A 198 2.95 11.39 12.31
C VAL A 198 2.81 11.32 10.81
N VAL A 199 3.53 10.40 10.18
CA VAL A 199 3.63 10.30 8.73
C VAL A 199 2.50 9.43 8.18
N ASP A 200 1.71 10.02 7.28
CA ASP A 200 0.73 9.34 6.44
C ASP A 200 1.42 8.76 5.20
N GLY A 201 1.45 7.43 5.10
CA GLY A 201 2.07 6.73 3.98
C GLY A 201 1.32 6.93 2.65
N VAL A 202 -0.01 7.12 2.67
CA VAL A 202 -0.81 7.36 1.47
C VAL A 202 -0.48 8.71 0.85
N GLN A 203 -0.45 9.76 1.67
CA GLN A 203 -0.09 11.11 1.22
C GLN A 203 1.37 11.17 0.76
N ALA A 204 2.29 10.59 1.54
CA ALA A 204 3.70 10.54 1.19
C ALA A 204 3.94 9.84 -0.16
N ALA A 205 3.34 8.67 -0.37
CA ALA A 205 3.48 7.91 -1.62
C ALA A 205 2.88 8.66 -2.81
N THR A 206 1.72 9.30 -2.64
CA THR A 206 1.06 10.09 -3.69
C THR A 206 1.95 11.24 -4.14
N LEU A 207 2.53 12.00 -3.20
CA LEU A 207 3.45 13.11 -3.51
C LEU A 207 4.76 12.61 -4.12
N MET A 208 5.30 11.48 -3.66
CA MET A 208 6.51 10.89 -4.27
C MET A 208 6.26 10.48 -5.72
N VAL A 209 5.16 9.79 -6.01
CA VAL A 209 4.77 9.45 -7.39
C VAL A 209 4.62 10.72 -8.23
N GLN A 210 3.88 11.72 -7.73
CA GLN A 210 3.70 12.99 -8.43
C GLN A 210 5.03 13.66 -8.74
N SER A 211 5.96 13.69 -7.78
CA SER A 211 7.29 14.27 -7.97
C SER A 211 8.10 13.53 -9.03
N LEU A 212 8.11 12.20 -8.98
CA LEU A 212 8.83 11.37 -9.97
C LEU A 212 8.29 11.59 -11.38
N VAL A 213 6.96 11.57 -11.54
CA VAL A 213 6.31 11.83 -12.85
C VAL A 213 6.58 13.26 -13.32
N THR A 214 6.54 14.26 -12.43
CA THR A 214 6.84 15.66 -12.77
C THR A 214 8.29 15.83 -13.27
N MET A 215 9.23 15.06 -12.72
CA MET A 215 10.62 15.01 -13.17
C MET A 215 10.83 14.20 -14.46
N GLY A 216 9.78 13.62 -15.04
CA GLY A 216 9.86 12.75 -16.22
C GLY A 216 10.48 11.38 -15.94
N LEU A 217 10.55 10.96 -14.67
CA LEU A 217 11.12 9.70 -14.25
C LEU A 217 10.10 8.56 -14.30
N ARG A 218 10.59 7.37 -14.57
CA ARG A 218 9.79 6.13 -14.64
C ARG A 218 10.58 4.96 -14.10
N THR A 219 9.92 3.83 -13.89
CA THR A 219 10.57 2.59 -13.47
C THR A 219 11.65 2.18 -14.50
N GLY A 220 12.78 1.70 -14.02
CA GLY A 220 13.87 1.19 -14.88
C GLY A 220 13.41 -0.09 -15.59
N ALA A 221 13.43 -0.09 -16.93
CA ALA A 221 12.96 -1.22 -17.74
C ALA A 221 14.14 -2.14 -18.16
N ARG A 222 15.05 -2.46 -17.23
CA ARG A 222 16.25 -3.26 -17.49
C ARG A 222 16.54 -4.22 -16.35
N GLY A 223 17.22 -5.32 -16.68
CA GLY A 223 17.58 -6.32 -15.68
C GLY A 223 16.34 -6.96 -15.05
N GLU A 224 16.29 -7.00 -13.75
CA GLU A 224 15.16 -7.58 -13.00
C GLU A 224 13.85 -6.80 -13.18
N PHE A 225 13.89 -5.52 -13.54
CA PHE A 225 12.72 -4.71 -13.84
C PHE A 225 12.42 -4.59 -15.35
N ALA A 226 12.99 -5.44 -16.18
CA ALA A 226 12.54 -5.59 -17.56
C ALA A 226 11.14 -6.22 -17.57
N ALA A 227 10.36 -5.90 -18.60
CA ALA A 227 9.03 -6.49 -18.74
C ALA A 227 9.08 -8.03 -18.65
N PRO A 228 8.15 -8.68 -17.91
CA PRO A 228 8.15 -10.13 -17.77
C PRO A 228 8.13 -10.84 -19.12
N PRO A 229 8.96 -11.88 -19.34
CA PRO A 229 8.97 -12.60 -20.60
C PRO A 229 7.61 -13.29 -20.83
N PRO A 230 7.04 -13.20 -22.05
CA PRO A 230 5.75 -13.83 -22.36
C PRO A 230 5.83 -15.34 -22.18
N LYS A 231 4.86 -15.88 -21.44
CA LYS A 231 4.70 -17.32 -21.23
C LYS A 231 3.24 -17.64 -20.88
N PRO A 232 2.77 -18.88 -21.16
CA PRO A 232 1.42 -19.29 -20.78
C PRO A 232 1.34 -19.51 -19.27
N TYR A 233 0.19 -19.13 -18.70
CA TYR A 233 -0.21 -19.48 -17.34
C TYR A 233 -1.40 -20.44 -17.38
N SER A 234 -1.63 -21.20 -16.31
CA SER A 234 -2.69 -22.19 -16.19
C SER A 234 -3.62 -21.92 -15.02
N GLY A 235 -4.81 -22.52 -15.03
CA GLY A 235 -5.80 -22.42 -13.96
C GLY A 235 -6.31 -20.99 -13.76
N LEU A 236 -6.45 -20.58 -12.51
CA LEU A 236 -6.93 -19.24 -12.13
C LEU A 236 -6.02 -18.11 -12.59
N LEU A 237 -4.76 -18.39 -12.92
CA LEU A 237 -3.78 -17.39 -13.37
C LEU A 237 -3.67 -17.29 -14.88
N ARG A 238 -4.54 -17.96 -15.65
CA ARG A 238 -4.46 -18.00 -17.11
C ARG A 238 -4.41 -16.61 -17.74
N ASP A 239 -5.18 -15.66 -17.20
CA ASP A 239 -5.32 -14.32 -17.74
C ASP A 239 -4.11 -13.41 -17.39
N PHE A 240 -3.20 -13.87 -16.54
CA PHE A 240 -1.92 -13.23 -16.24
C PHE A 240 -0.80 -13.62 -17.21
N GLY A 241 -1.08 -14.47 -18.20
CA GLY A 241 -0.15 -14.72 -19.28
C GLY A 241 0.25 -13.41 -19.95
N THR A 242 1.55 -13.07 -19.90
CA THR A 242 2.04 -11.77 -20.42
C THR A 242 1.74 -11.67 -21.92
N VAL A 243 0.90 -10.72 -22.27
CA VAL A 243 0.67 -10.30 -23.66
C VAL A 243 1.74 -9.25 -23.97
N PRO A 244 2.44 -9.32 -25.14
CA PRO A 244 3.37 -8.27 -25.54
C PRO A 244 2.69 -6.91 -25.46
N ALA A 245 3.41 -5.88 -25.03
CA ALA A 245 2.95 -4.52 -24.72
C ALA A 245 2.14 -3.77 -25.81
N GLY A 246 1.77 -4.44 -26.89
CA GLY A 246 0.93 -3.93 -27.96
C GLY A 246 -0.52 -4.45 -28.00
N ASN A 247 -0.90 -5.41 -27.16
CA ASN A 247 -2.20 -6.10 -27.30
C ASN A 247 -2.89 -6.44 -25.95
N MET A 248 -2.87 -5.53 -24.98
CA MET A 248 -3.56 -5.73 -23.70
C MET A 248 -5.07 -5.40 -23.73
N SER A 249 -5.71 -5.48 -24.90
CA SER A 249 -7.14 -5.14 -25.05
C SER A 249 -8.13 -6.27 -24.71
N THR A 250 -7.69 -7.41 -24.18
CA THR A 250 -8.55 -8.60 -24.01
C THR A 250 -8.50 -9.27 -22.64
N LEU A 251 -8.38 -8.52 -21.56
CA LEU A 251 -8.76 -9.08 -20.25
C LEU A 251 -10.28 -8.97 -20.13
N SER A 252 -10.98 -10.07 -20.43
CA SER A 252 -12.41 -10.21 -20.12
C SER A 252 -12.62 -10.08 -18.60
N PRO A 253 -13.77 -9.53 -18.15
CA PRO A 253 -14.12 -9.53 -16.74
C PRO A 253 -14.06 -10.95 -16.20
N ALA A 254 -13.55 -11.11 -14.97
CA ALA A 254 -13.37 -12.39 -14.31
C ALA A 254 -14.66 -13.25 -14.42
N PRO A 255 -14.56 -14.54 -14.74
CA PRO A 255 -15.71 -15.42 -14.70
C PRO A 255 -16.30 -15.46 -13.30
N GLU A 256 -17.61 -15.40 -13.17
CA GLU A 256 -18.31 -15.59 -11.91
C GLU A 256 -17.81 -16.88 -11.25
N LEU A 257 -17.34 -16.77 -10.01
CA LEU A 257 -16.89 -17.93 -9.24
C LEU A 257 -18.08 -18.90 -9.05
N PRO A 258 -17.87 -20.19 -9.19
CA PRO A 258 -18.92 -21.16 -8.87
C PRO A 258 -19.30 -21.02 -7.39
N ASN A 259 -20.60 -21.00 -7.14
CA ASN A 259 -21.19 -20.85 -5.82
C ASN A 259 -20.70 -21.98 -4.88
N MET A 260 -19.85 -21.62 -3.91
CA MET A 260 -19.24 -22.55 -2.96
C MET A 260 -20.20 -22.99 -1.83
N SER A 261 -21.51 -22.80 -1.98
CA SER A 261 -22.52 -23.18 -0.96
C SER A 261 -22.79 -24.67 -0.83
N THR A 262 -22.05 -25.54 -1.52
CA THR A 262 -22.29 -27.00 -1.51
C THR A 262 -21.27 -27.84 -0.74
N TYR A 263 -20.35 -27.26 0.02
CA TYR A 263 -19.56 -28.02 0.98
C TYR A 263 -20.28 -28.00 2.34
N SER A 264 -21.25 -28.94 2.49
CA SER A 264 -21.78 -29.32 3.79
C SER A 264 -20.69 -30.06 4.58
N GLU A 265 -20.49 -29.66 5.81
CA GLU A 265 -19.60 -30.29 6.78
C GLU A 265 -19.96 -31.79 6.99
N PRO A 266 -18.95 -32.63 7.28
CA PRO A 266 -19.20 -33.97 7.80
C PRO A 266 -19.61 -33.97 9.27
#